data_a94554e4d600b7b08e92180226360ec4
#
_entry.id   a94554e4d600b7b08e92180226360ec4
#
_cell.length_a   1.000
_cell.length_b   1.000
_cell.length_c   1.000
_cell.angle_alpha   90.00
_cell.angle_beta   90.00
_cell.angle_gamma   90.00
#
_symmetry.space_group_name_H-M   'P 1'
#
loop_
_entity.id
_entity.type
_entity.pdbx_description
1 polymer ?
#
loop_
_entity_poly.entity_id
_entity_poly.type
_entity_poly.pdbx_seq_one_letter_code
_entity_poly.pdbx_strand_id
1 'polypeptide(L)'
;MGTMAFGRRRMLAAVALSALALPALAQDPRRNEAVSAARDWLVLLDKHDVKQLYTTSGKRFREGISEERWGEVAESGRQQFGAVKSRTLVGAESPPETPNRPKGEFMTVVFRADFDKRGVGTESLTLEREDDGKWRVIGYLMK
;
A
#
# COMPACT_ATOMS: atom_id res chain seq x y z
N MET A 1 13.92 51.74 66.13
CA MET A 1 14.31 50.35 66.12
C MET A 1 13.64 49.71 64.88
N GLY A 2 14.39 49.57 63.81
CA GLY A 2 13.87 49.11 62.55
C GLY A 2 14.04 47.62 62.40
N THR A 3 12.97 46.94 62.06
CA THR A 3 13.01 45.56 61.68
C THR A 3 13.02 45.47 60.13
N MET A 4 14.15 45.06 59.57
CA MET A 4 14.28 44.84 58.13
C MET A 4 13.59 43.53 57.74
N ALA A 5 12.57 43.66 56.92
CA ALA A 5 11.95 42.51 56.30
C ALA A 5 12.70 42.15 55.01
N PHE A 6 13.36 40.98 54.99
CA PHE A 6 14.00 40.42 53.82
C PHE A 6 12.93 39.81 52.90
N GLY A 7 12.66 40.49 51.82
CA GLY A 7 11.83 39.93 50.72
C GLY A 7 12.54 38.84 49.92
N ARG A 8 12.12 37.63 50.10
CA ARG A 8 12.57 36.50 49.26
C ARG A 8 11.93 36.62 47.88
N ARG A 9 12.69 37.12 46.92
CA ARG A 9 12.33 36.99 45.49
C ARG A 9 12.50 35.54 45.07
N ARG A 10 11.38 34.87 44.89
CA ARG A 10 11.35 33.55 44.21
C ARG A 10 11.48 33.80 42.72
N MET A 11 12.65 33.51 42.14
CA MET A 11 12.82 33.39 40.70
C MET A 11 12.18 32.07 40.25
N LEU A 12 11.06 32.16 39.56
CA LEU A 12 10.50 31.05 38.80
C LEU A 12 11.28 30.94 37.49
N ALA A 13 12.18 29.98 37.40
CA ALA A 13 12.81 29.61 36.15
C ALA A 13 11.77 28.88 35.29
N ALA A 14 11.24 29.56 34.27
CA ALA A 14 10.43 28.94 33.25
C ALA A 14 11.33 28.09 32.33
N VAL A 15 11.32 26.77 32.51
CA VAL A 15 11.92 25.85 31.59
C VAL A 15 11.03 25.78 30.35
N ALA A 16 11.41 26.48 29.29
CA ALA A 16 10.79 26.35 28.00
C ALA A 16 11.18 24.99 27.40
N LEU A 17 10.26 24.03 27.45
CA LEU A 17 10.38 22.76 26.74
C LEU A 17 10.20 23.07 25.25
N SER A 18 11.29 23.28 24.53
CA SER A 18 11.27 23.33 23.08
C SER A 18 11.00 21.90 22.54
N ALA A 19 9.76 21.61 22.22
CA ALA A 19 9.40 20.43 21.49
C ALA A 19 10.04 20.52 20.10
N LEU A 20 11.13 19.78 19.90
CA LEU A 20 11.70 19.52 18.57
C LEU A 20 10.66 18.70 17.79
N ALA A 21 9.83 19.37 17.00
CA ALA A 21 8.99 18.74 16.00
C ALA A 21 9.94 18.13 14.96
N LEU A 22 10.15 16.81 15.04
CA LEU A 22 10.78 16.06 13.97
C LEU A 22 9.95 16.28 12.71
N PRO A 23 10.56 16.68 11.57
CA PRO A 23 9.83 16.76 10.33
C PRO A 23 9.28 15.36 10.03
N ALA A 24 7.95 15.23 9.99
CA ALA A 24 7.31 14.05 9.47
C ALA A 24 7.85 13.88 8.05
N LEU A 25 8.59 12.79 7.80
CA LEU A 25 9.02 12.43 6.44
C LEU A 25 7.76 12.39 5.59
N ALA A 26 7.62 13.35 4.69
CA ALA A 26 6.47 13.45 3.80
C ALA A 26 6.40 12.15 3.01
N GLN A 27 5.34 11.34 3.22
CA GLN A 27 5.14 10.12 2.48
C GLN A 27 4.88 10.50 1.01
N ASP A 28 5.53 9.80 0.08
CA ASP A 28 5.31 10.02 -1.36
C ASP A 28 3.82 9.79 -1.69
N PRO A 29 3.09 10.83 -2.16
CA PRO A 29 1.67 10.70 -2.51
C PRO A 29 1.42 9.59 -3.52
N ARG A 30 2.33 9.38 -4.46
CA ARG A 30 2.23 8.33 -5.49
C ARG A 30 2.22 6.93 -4.86
N ARG A 31 3.03 6.72 -3.82
CA ARG A 31 3.04 5.47 -3.06
C ARG A 31 1.69 5.21 -2.40
N ASN A 32 1.11 6.21 -1.76
CA ASN A 32 -0.18 6.08 -1.09
C ASN A 32 -1.32 5.81 -2.07
N GLU A 33 -1.32 6.48 -3.22
CA GLU A 33 -2.29 6.27 -4.29
C GLU A 33 -2.18 4.84 -4.87
N ALA A 34 -0.97 4.35 -5.12
CA ALA A 34 -0.74 2.99 -5.61
C ALA A 34 -1.18 1.93 -4.59
N VAL A 35 -0.88 2.13 -3.30
CA VAL A 35 -1.32 1.23 -2.23
C VAL A 35 -2.84 1.21 -2.13
N SER A 36 -3.50 2.38 -2.23
CA SER A 36 -4.97 2.46 -2.25
C SER A 36 -5.57 1.69 -3.42
N ALA A 37 -5.05 1.89 -4.63
CA ALA A 37 -5.50 1.18 -5.83
C ALA A 37 -5.29 -0.35 -5.71
N ALA A 38 -4.17 -0.79 -5.12
CA ALA A 38 -3.91 -2.20 -4.86
C ALA A 38 -4.93 -2.80 -3.88
N ARG A 39 -5.27 -2.08 -2.80
CA ARG A 39 -6.28 -2.52 -1.83
C ARG A 39 -7.67 -2.63 -2.46
N ASP A 40 -8.09 -1.66 -3.24
CA ASP A 40 -9.38 -1.67 -3.94
C ASP A 40 -9.49 -2.87 -4.89
N TRP A 41 -8.42 -3.15 -5.63
CA TRP A 41 -8.35 -4.30 -6.50
C TRP A 41 -8.45 -5.62 -5.74
N LEU A 42 -7.76 -5.75 -4.60
CA LEU A 42 -7.82 -6.94 -3.76
C LEU A 42 -9.21 -7.16 -3.14
N VAL A 43 -9.94 -6.09 -2.82
CA VAL A 43 -11.35 -6.19 -2.37
C VAL A 43 -12.21 -6.83 -3.45
N LEU A 44 -12.03 -6.47 -4.72
CA LEU A 44 -12.76 -7.08 -5.84
C LEU A 44 -12.37 -8.55 -6.01
N LEU A 45 -11.09 -8.89 -5.85
CA LEU A 45 -10.61 -10.27 -5.88
C LEU A 45 -11.26 -11.10 -4.76
N ASP A 46 -11.28 -10.58 -3.53
CA ASP A 46 -11.86 -11.26 -2.38
C ASP A 46 -13.39 -11.48 -2.53
N LYS A 47 -14.07 -10.55 -3.19
CA LYS A 47 -15.52 -10.64 -3.50
C LYS A 47 -15.84 -11.53 -4.69
N HIS A 48 -14.85 -12.00 -5.44
CA HIS A 48 -15.01 -12.74 -6.70
C HIS A 48 -15.75 -11.96 -7.79
N ASP A 49 -15.68 -10.65 -7.78
CA ASP A 49 -16.20 -9.81 -8.85
C ASP A 49 -15.20 -9.75 -10.01
N VAL A 50 -15.06 -10.89 -10.71
CA VAL A 50 -14.09 -11.06 -11.80
C VAL A 50 -14.28 -10.02 -12.90
N LYS A 51 -15.52 -9.71 -13.25
CA LYS A 51 -15.84 -8.75 -14.30
C LYS A 51 -15.36 -7.34 -13.95
N GLN A 52 -15.71 -6.85 -12.77
CA GLN A 52 -15.32 -5.52 -12.34
C GLN A 52 -13.81 -5.43 -12.09
N LEU A 53 -13.22 -6.47 -11.50
CA LEU A 53 -11.77 -6.56 -11.32
C LEU A 53 -11.06 -6.45 -12.67
N TYR A 54 -11.48 -7.24 -13.66
CA TYR A 54 -10.88 -7.22 -14.98
C TYR A 54 -11.03 -5.86 -15.67
N THR A 55 -12.22 -5.27 -15.63
CA THR A 55 -12.52 -3.98 -16.25
C THR A 55 -11.72 -2.83 -15.62
N THR A 56 -11.49 -2.87 -14.32
CA THR A 56 -10.73 -1.85 -13.56
C THR A 56 -9.22 -2.10 -13.53
N SER A 57 -8.77 -3.26 -13.98
CA SER A 57 -7.34 -3.56 -14.15
C SER A 57 -6.72 -2.73 -15.28
N GLY A 58 -5.42 -2.57 -15.25
CA GLY A 58 -4.68 -1.80 -16.23
C GLY A 58 -4.73 -2.41 -17.64
N LYS A 59 -4.46 -1.58 -18.64
CA LYS A 59 -4.45 -1.98 -20.04
C LYS A 59 -3.54 -3.19 -20.27
N ARG A 60 -2.33 -3.17 -19.73
CA ARG A 60 -1.36 -4.28 -19.87
C ARG A 60 -1.86 -5.59 -19.27
N PHE A 61 -2.62 -5.54 -18.19
CA PHE A 61 -3.25 -6.71 -17.60
C PHE A 61 -4.26 -7.33 -18.59
N ARG A 62 -5.13 -6.51 -19.15
CA ARG A 62 -6.17 -6.95 -20.09
C ARG A 62 -5.63 -7.40 -21.45
N GLU A 63 -4.50 -6.86 -21.86
CA GLU A 63 -3.78 -7.31 -23.06
C GLU A 63 -3.07 -8.67 -22.85
N GLY A 64 -2.63 -8.93 -21.61
CA GLY A 64 -1.89 -10.14 -21.27
C GLY A 64 -2.74 -11.38 -20.99
N ILE A 65 -4.01 -11.19 -20.61
CA ILE A 65 -4.92 -12.29 -20.25
C ILE A 65 -6.36 -11.89 -20.55
N SER A 66 -7.17 -12.83 -21.04
CA SER A 66 -8.61 -12.60 -21.23
C SER A 66 -9.37 -12.62 -19.91
N GLU A 67 -10.57 -12.00 -19.87
CA GLU A 67 -11.43 -12.01 -18.70
C GLU A 67 -11.80 -13.45 -18.28
N GLU A 68 -12.15 -14.30 -19.24
CA GLU A 68 -12.47 -15.71 -19.01
C GLU A 68 -11.29 -16.45 -18.37
N ARG A 69 -10.10 -16.32 -18.97
CA ARG A 69 -8.90 -16.98 -18.45
C ARG A 69 -8.50 -16.48 -17.08
N TRP A 70 -8.65 -15.18 -16.82
CA TRP A 70 -8.43 -14.62 -15.49
C TRP A 70 -9.41 -15.18 -14.46
N GLY A 71 -10.69 -15.33 -14.82
CA GLY A 71 -11.70 -15.96 -13.97
C GLY A 71 -11.32 -17.37 -13.54
N GLU A 72 -10.82 -18.19 -14.46
CA GLU A 72 -10.32 -19.53 -14.16
C GLU A 72 -9.11 -19.52 -13.22
N VAL A 73 -8.15 -18.63 -13.47
CA VAL A 73 -6.95 -18.47 -12.61
C VAL A 73 -7.32 -18.02 -11.21
N ALA A 74 -8.21 -17.03 -11.08
CA ALA A 74 -8.67 -16.52 -9.80
C ALA A 74 -9.42 -17.60 -9.00
N GLU A 75 -10.29 -18.36 -9.64
CA GLU A 75 -11.01 -19.47 -9.00
C GLU A 75 -10.07 -20.59 -8.54
N SER A 76 -9.12 -20.99 -9.39
CA SER A 76 -8.10 -21.98 -9.03
C SER A 76 -7.26 -21.52 -7.85
N GLY A 77 -6.85 -20.26 -7.83
CA GLY A 77 -6.12 -19.66 -6.71
C GLY A 77 -6.92 -19.72 -5.41
N ARG A 78 -8.21 -19.36 -5.46
CA ARG A 78 -9.10 -19.44 -4.30
C ARG A 78 -9.26 -20.85 -3.76
N GLN A 79 -9.40 -21.83 -4.64
CA GLN A 79 -9.52 -23.23 -4.21
C GLN A 79 -8.26 -23.73 -3.50
N GLN A 80 -7.08 -23.27 -3.93
CA GLN A 80 -5.81 -23.67 -3.35
C GLN A 80 -5.48 -22.93 -2.05
N PHE A 81 -5.70 -21.62 -2.02
CA PHE A 81 -5.30 -20.76 -0.90
C PHE A 81 -6.40 -20.58 0.15
N GLY A 82 -7.65 -20.67 -0.25
CA GLY A 82 -8.80 -20.33 0.58
C GLY A 82 -9.03 -18.82 0.68
N ALA A 83 -9.96 -18.43 1.56
CA ALA A 83 -10.27 -17.03 1.80
C ALA A 83 -9.14 -16.35 2.58
N VAL A 84 -8.96 -15.05 2.36
CA VAL A 84 -8.03 -14.22 3.14
C VAL A 84 -8.65 -13.92 4.49
N LYS A 85 -7.94 -14.26 5.58
CA LYS A 85 -8.31 -13.93 6.96
C LYS A 85 -7.78 -12.56 7.38
N SER A 86 -6.56 -12.23 6.98
CA SER A 86 -5.92 -10.96 7.27
C SER A 86 -4.91 -10.59 6.20
N ARG A 87 -4.65 -9.29 6.05
CA ARG A 87 -3.70 -8.76 5.09
C ARG A 87 -2.99 -7.55 5.68
N THR A 88 -1.66 -7.54 5.62
CA THR A 88 -0.82 -6.46 6.14
C THR A 88 0.11 -5.97 5.05
N LEU A 89 0.18 -4.65 4.86
CA LEU A 89 1.12 -4.03 3.93
C LEU A 89 2.56 -4.25 4.41
N VAL A 90 3.38 -4.84 3.54
CA VAL A 90 4.83 -5.01 3.77
C VAL A 90 5.59 -3.81 3.21
N GLY A 91 5.26 -3.38 2.00
CA GLY A 91 5.91 -2.25 1.36
C GLY A 91 5.32 -1.89 0.00
N ALA A 92 5.76 -0.76 -0.52
CA ALA A 92 5.44 -0.31 -1.85
C ALA A 92 6.63 0.48 -2.39
N GLU A 93 7.19 0.03 -3.50
CA GLU A 93 8.42 0.56 -4.07
C GLU A 93 8.34 0.60 -5.60
N SER A 94 9.00 1.59 -6.20
CA SER A 94 9.22 1.57 -7.64
C SER A 94 10.17 0.41 -7.98
N PRO A 95 9.80 -0.47 -8.92
CA PRO A 95 10.68 -1.55 -9.32
C PRO A 95 11.98 -1.00 -9.92
N PRO A 96 13.11 -1.73 -9.80
CA PRO A 96 14.38 -1.29 -10.37
C PRO A 96 14.28 -1.06 -11.87
N GLU A 97 14.97 -0.05 -12.37
CA GLU A 97 15.06 0.17 -13.80
C GLU A 97 15.88 -0.93 -14.46
N THR A 98 15.35 -1.49 -15.54
CA THR A 98 16.04 -2.48 -16.35
C THR A 98 16.03 -2.06 -17.82
N PRO A 99 17.03 -2.41 -18.63
CA PRO A 99 17.12 -1.97 -20.03
C PRO A 99 15.89 -2.29 -20.89
N ASN A 100 15.19 -3.36 -20.54
CA ASN A 100 14.04 -3.86 -21.31
C ASN A 100 12.68 -3.51 -20.68
N ARG A 101 12.67 -2.73 -19.58
CA ARG A 101 11.41 -2.32 -18.96
C ARG A 101 10.70 -1.31 -19.84
N PRO A 102 9.38 -1.46 -20.07
CA PRO A 102 8.59 -0.46 -20.77
C PRO A 102 8.70 0.90 -20.07
N LYS A 103 8.59 1.98 -20.84
CA LYS A 103 8.50 3.33 -20.27
C LYS A 103 7.20 3.49 -19.51
N GLY A 104 7.22 4.18 -18.38
CA GLY A 104 6.08 4.45 -17.54
C GLY A 104 6.43 4.58 -16.07
N GLU A 105 5.44 4.92 -15.27
CA GLU A 105 5.54 4.93 -13.81
C GLU A 105 4.98 3.62 -13.27
N PHE A 106 5.78 2.87 -12.52
CA PHE A 106 5.41 1.58 -11.95
C PHE A 106 5.60 1.57 -10.45
N MET A 107 4.77 0.78 -9.76
CA MET A 107 4.88 0.53 -8.34
C MET A 107 4.64 -0.95 -8.07
N THR A 108 5.49 -1.57 -7.25
CA THR A 108 5.24 -2.89 -6.70
C THR A 108 4.76 -2.74 -5.27
N VAL A 109 3.57 -3.25 -4.99
CA VAL A 109 2.96 -3.24 -3.65
C VAL A 109 2.91 -4.67 -3.14
N VAL A 110 3.43 -4.90 -1.94
CA VAL A 110 3.54 -6.23 -1.35
C VAL A 110 2.76 -6.28 -0.05
N PHE A 111 1.92 -7.30 0.08
CA PHE A 111 1.18 -7.63 1.29
C PHE A 111 1.60 -9.01 1.81
N ARG A 112 1.65 -9.14 3.12
CA ARG A 112 1.58 -10.42 3.81
C ARG A 112 0.12 -10.74 4.04
N ALA A 113 -0.32 -11.93 3.66
CA ALA A 113 -1.70 -12.37 3.84
C ALA A 113 -1.74 -13.71 4.58
N ASP A 114 -2.75 -13.90 5.41
CA ASP A 114 -3.06 -15.18 6.06
C ASP A 114 -4.29 -15.77 5.37
N PHE A 115 -4.08 -16.89 4.71
CA PHE A 115 -5.11 -17.59 3.95
C PHE A 115 -5.67 -18.75 4.75
N ASP A 116 -6.97 -18.94 4.65
CA ASP A 116 -7.72 -19.96 5.38
C ASP A 116 -7.18 -21.40 5.18
N LYS A 117 -6.85 -21.77 3.94
CA LYS A 117 -6.35 -23.10 3.60
C LYS A 117 -4.83 -23.20 3.64
N ARG A 118 -4.13 -22.23 3.07
CA ARG A 118 -2.68 -22.29 2.90
C ARG A 118 -1.89 -21.73 4.07
N GLY A 119 -2.50 -20.89 4.92
CA GLY A 119 -1.80 -20.14 5.95
C GLY A 119 -1.12 -18.88 5.40
N VAL A 120 0.00 -18.50 5.97
CA VAL A 120 0.67 -17.25 5.63
C VAL A 120 1.38 -17.31 4.29
N GLY A 121 1.11 -16.31 3.44
CA GLY A 121 1.74 -16.13 2.13
C GLY A 121 2.00 -14.67 1.84
N THR A 122 2.45 -14.41 0.62
CA THR A 122 2.75 -13.07 0.13
C THR A 122 1.96 -12.80 -1.15
N GLU A 123 1.31 -11.65 -1.21
CA GLU A 123 0.67 -11.13 -2.42
C GLU A 123 1.49 -9.95 -2.94
N SER A 124 1.88 -10.00 -4.20
CA SER A 124 2.64 -8.94 -4.86
C SER A 124 1.85 -8.42 -6.05
N LEU A 125 1.58 -7.12 -6.05
CA LEU A 125 0.87 -6.44 -7.12
C LEU A 125 1.81 -5.46 -7.81
N THR A 126 1.83 -5.52 -9.14
CA THR A 126 2.49 -4.49 -9.94
C THR A 126 1.42 -3.55 -10.50
N LEU A 127 1.60 -2.26 -10.29
CA LEU A 127 0.71 -1.21 -10.79
C LEU A 127 1.45 -0.31 -11.77
N GLU A 128 0.72 0.21 -12.72
CA GLU A 128 1.16 1.26 -13.63
C GLU A 128 0.27 2.48 -13.46
N ARG A 129 0.88 3.67 -13.46
CA ARG A 129 0.14 4.91 -13.56
C ARG A 129 -0.14 5.19 -15.02
N GLU A 130 -1.40 5.09 -15.41
CA GLU A 130 -1.80 5.29 -16.82
C GLU A 130 -1.92 6.78 -17.17
N ASP A 131 -2.15 7.08 -18.45
CA ASP A 131 -2.16 8.45 -18.98
C ASP A 131 -3.19 9.38 -18.34
N ASP A 132 -4.27 8.79 -17.78
CA ASP A 132 -5.27 9.53 -17.01
C ASP A 132 -4.84 9.86 -15.56
N GLY A 133 -3.61 9.51 -15.20
CA GLY A 133 -3.02 9.74 -13.88
C GLY A 133 -3.45 8.74 -12.81
N LYS A 134 -4.21 7.71 -13.15
CA LYS A 134 -4.68 6.69 -12.19
C LYS A 134 -3.75 5.48 -12.16
N TRP A 135 -3.52 4.97 -10.96
CA TRP A 135 -2.82 3.72 -10.75
C TRP A 135 -3.74 2.53 -11.00
N ARG A 136 -3.29 1.58 -11.83
CA ARG A 136 -4.04 0.34 -12.11
C ARG A 136 -3.15 -0.87 -11.99
N VAL A 137 -3.72 -1.96 -11.49
CA VAL A 137 -3.01 -3.24 -11.38
C VAL A 137 -2.79 -3.82 -12.78
N ILE A 138 -1.54 -4.16 -13.07
CA ILE A 138 -1.11 -4.80 -14.31
C ILE A 138 -0.54 -6.20 -14.10
N GLY A 139 -0.30 -6.60 -12.87
CA GLY A 139 0.18 -7.93 -12.51
C GLY A 139 -0.14 -8.28 -11.07
N TYR A 140 -0.35 -9.57 -10.82
CA TYR A 140 -0.62 -10.11 -9.49
C TYR A 140 0.05 -11.47 -9.34
N LEU A 141 0.71 -11.68 -8.21
CA LEU A 141 1.41 -12.91 -7.89
C LEU A 141 1.19 -13.28 -6.42
N MET A 142 0.80 -14.52 -6.17
CA MET A 142 0.79 -15.15 -4.85
C MET A 142 1.94 -16.14 -4.69
N LYS A 143 2.54 -16.16 -3.49
CA LYS A 143 3.56 -17.12 -3.08
C LYS A 143 3.30 -17.67 -1.70
#